data_f724cbf5da279fc9f4460eb1b0f7930a
#
_entry.id   f724cbf5da279fc9f4460eb1b0f7930a
#
_cell.length_a   1.000
_cell.length_b   1.000
_cell.length_c   1.000
_cell.angle_alpha   90.00
_cell.angle_beta   90.00
_cell.angle_gamma   90.00
#
_symmetry.space_group_name_H-M   'P 1'
#
loop_
_entity.id
_entity.type
_entity.pdbx_description
1 polymer ?
#
loop_
_entity_poly.entity_id
_entity_poly.type
_entity_poly.pdbx_seq_one_letter_code
_entity_poly.pdbx_strand_id
1 'polypeptide(L)' 'MNFAVIGLGSFGIKRAQSIKNSKLAKLLCINDINNQNAEKAKNILKVSISNYEDILKNKDIDVVCICTPN' A
#
# COMPACT_ATOMS: atom_id res chain seq x y z
N MET A 1 7.77 -12.04 0.19
CA MET A 1 7.58 -11.09 -0.92
C MET A 1 7.21 -9.72 -0.38
N ASN A 2 7.73 -8.70 -1.00
CA ASN A 2 7.49 -7.32 -0.60
C ASN A 2 6.41 -6.69 -1.49
N PHE A 3 5.40 -6.12 -0.84
CA PHE A 3 4.23 -5.57 -1.52
C PHE A 3 4.12 -4.07 -1.33
N ALA A 4 3.53 -3.40 -2.31
CA ALA A 4 3.02 -2.05 -2.17
C ALA A 4 1.55 -2.06 -2.56
N VAL A 5 0.74 -1.21 -1.93
CA VAL A 5 -0.68 -1.08 -2.25
C VAL A 5 -0.96 0.34 -2.70
N ILE A 6 -1.57 0.48 -3.87
CA ILE A 6 -2.00 1.75 -4.43
C ILE A 6 -3.52 1.78 -4.44
N GLY A 7 -4.08 2.82 -3.85
CA GLY A 7 -5.53 2.93 -3.67
C GLY A 7 -5.95 2.43 -2.31
N LEU A 8 -6.35 3.35 -1.43
CA LEU A 8 -6.57 3.08 -0.01
C LEU A 8 -7.98 3.42 0.44
N GLY A 9 -8.94 3.23 -0.45
CA GLY A 9 -10.35 3.23 -0.06
C GLY A 9 -10.64 1.98 0.79
N SER A 10 -11.90 1.72 1.11
CA SER A 10 -12.26 0.62 2.01
C SER A 10 -11.70 -0.73 1.55
N PHE A 11 -11.73 -1.01 0.24
CA PHE A 11 -11.22 -2.26 -0.30
C PHE A 11 -9.69 -2.32 -0.22
N GLY A 12 -9.02 -1.23 -0.58
CA GLY A 12 -7.55 -1.17 -0.56
C GLY A 12 -6.98 -1.32 0.84
N ILE A 13 -7.61 -0.69 1.84
CA ILE A 13 -7.18 -0.83 3.24
C ILE A 13 -7.30 -2.26 3.70
N LYS A 14 -8.40 -2.94 3.36
CA LYS A 14 -8.57 -4.35 3.74
C LYS A 14 -7.51 -5.22 3.11
N ARG A 15 -7.19 -4.98 1.84
CA ARG A 15 -6.13 -5.70 1.15
C ARG A 15 -4.78 -5.48 1.81
N ALA A 16 -4.47 -4.23 2.13
CA ALA A 16 -3.21 -3.89 2.78
C ALA A 16 -3.10 -4.53 4.16
N GLN A 17 -4.18 -4.56 4.92
CA GLN A 17 -4.19 -5.22 6.23
C GLN A 17 -3.95 -6.73 6.10
N SER A 18 -4.55 -7.36 5.10
CA SER A 18 -4.34 -8.79 4.84
C SER A 18 -2.87 -9.07 4.54
N ILE A 19 -2.24 -8.22 3.72
CA ILE A 19 -0.83 -8.37 3.41
C ILE A 19 0.02 -8.19 4.66
N LYS A 20 -0.27 -7.15 5.45
CA LYS A 20 0.50 -6.87 6.65
C LYS A 20 0.41 -8.00 7.67
N ASN A 21 -0.73 -8.66 7.77
CA ASN A 21 -0.95 -9.75 8.70
C ASN A 21 -0.40 -11.09 8.21
N SER A 22 0.02 -11.17 6.95
CA SER A 22 0.57 -12.40 6.40
C SER A 22 2.01 -12.61 6.86
N LYS A 23 2.35 -13.85 7.21
CA LYS A 23 3.73 -14.21 7.55
C LYS A 23 4.62 -14.36 6.32
N LEU A 24 4.01 -14.49 5.14
CA LEU A 24 4.73 -14.74 3.89
C LEU A 24 4.91 -13.47 3.06
N ALA A 25 4.33 -12.37 3.49
CA ALA A 25 4.38 -11.12 2.75
C ALA A 25 4.74 -9.97 3.68
N LYS A 26 5.35 -8.93 3.10
CA LYS A 26 5.68 -7.72 3.83
C LYS A 26 5.10 -6.53 3.08
N LEU A 27 4.37 -5.67 3.79
CA LEU A 27 3.86 -4.43 3.22
C LEU A 27 4.93 -3.34 3.38
N LEU A 28 5.58 -2.95 2.28
CA LEU A 28 6.65 -1.96 2.33
C LEU A 28 6.13 -0.54 2.34
N CYS A 29 5.14 -0.24 1.51
CA CYS A 29 4.63 1.11 1.39
C CYS A 29 3.25 1.13 0.78
N ILE A 30 2.62 2.29 0.87
CA ILE A 30 1.26 2.52 0.39
C ILE A 30 1.19 3.84 -0.35
N ASN A 31 0.16 4.00 -1.17
CA ASN A 31 -0.05 5.21 -1.94
C ASN A 31 -1.54 5.42 -2.19
N ASP A 32 -1.97 6.68 -2.20
CA ASP A 32 -3.27 7.10 -2.67
C ASP A 32 -3.16 8.54 -3.14
N ILE A 33 -3.83 8.88 -4.23
CA ILE A 33 -3.86 10.28 -4.69
C ILE A 33 -4.62 11.17 -3.72
N ASN A 34 -5.49 10.60 -2.90
CA ASN A 34 -6.20 11.32 -1.86
C ASN A 34 -5.34 11.30 -0.59
N ASN A 35 -4.82 12.47 -0.21
CA ASN A 35 -3.92 12.58 0.93
C ASN A 35 -4.57 12.15 2.24
N GLN A 36 -5.88 12.38 2.41
CA GLN A 36 -6.57 11.97 3.62
C GLN A 36 -6.61 10.45 3.74
N ASN A 37 -6.90 9.76 2.65
CA ASN A 37 -6.87 8.30 2.63
C ASN A 37 -5.47 7.76 2.95
N ALA A 38 -4.45 8.37 2.36
CA ALA A 38 -3.07 7.95 2.58
C ALA A 38 -2.66 8.12 4.05
N GLU A 39 -2.94 9.27 4.64
CA GLU A 39 -2.58 9.54 6.03
C GLU A 39 -3.34 8.63 7.00
N LYS A 40 -4.63 8.41 6.75
CA LYS A 40 -5.44 7.52 7.56
C LYS A 40 -4.88 6.10 7.53
N ALA A 41 -4.56 5.62 6.33
CA ALA A 41 -4.01 4.28 6.16
C ALA A 41 -2.64 4.15 6.81
N LYS A 42 -1.79 5.17 6.68
CA LYS A 42 -0.48 5.21 7.32
C LYS A 42 -0.62 5.02 8.84
N ASN A 43 -1.56 5.72 9.45
CA ASN A 43 -1.77 5.65 10.89
C ASN A 43 -2.29 4.27 11.33
N ILE A 44 -3.16 3.67 10.53
CA ILE A 44 -3.73 2.35 10.83
C ILE A 44 -2.70 1.25 10.61
N LEU A 45 -1.99 1.30 9.49
CA LEU A 45 -1.12 0.20 9.04
C LEU A 45 0.32 0.34 9.53
N LYS A 46 0.71 1.54 9.98
CA LYS A 46 2.08 1.81 10.43
C LYS A 46 3.12 1.52 9.35
N VAL A 47 2.84 1.97 8.14
CA VAL A 47 3.77 1.84 7.00
C VAL A 47 3.97 3.19 6.33
N SER A 48 5.04 3.31 5.55
CA SER A 48 5.39 4.54 4.86
C SER A 48 4.50 4.80 3.66
N ILE A 49 4.25 6.07 3.40
CA ILE A 49 3.61 6.51 2.16
C ILE A 49 4.74 6.78 1.15
N SER A 50 4.57 6.26 -0.07
CA SER A 50 5.50 6.55 -1.18
C SER A 50 4.70 7.06 -2.35
N ASN A 51 5.31 7.92 -3.19
CA ASN A 51 4.61 8.35 -4.39
C ASN A 51 4.66 7.25 -5.45
N TYR A 52 3.80 7.39 -6.45
CA TYR A 52 3.61 6.37 -7.47
C TYR A 52 4.92 6.05 -8.21
N GLU A 53 5.67 7.09 -8.59
CA GLU A 53 6.91 6.90 -9.32
C GLU A 53 7.95 6.15 -8.50
N ASP A 54 8.07 6.48 -7.22
CA ASP A 54 9.01 5.79 -6.34
C ASP A 54 8.65 4.32 -6.18
N ILE A 55 7.36 4.00 -6.11
CA ILE A 55 6.90 2.62 -6.03
C ILE A 55 7.32 1.86 -7.28
N LEU A 56 7.11 2.44 -8.46
CA LEU A 56 7.46 1.78 -9.72
C LEU A 56 8.96 1.57 -9.90
N LYS A 57 9.77 2.43 -9.29
CA LYS A 57 11.23 2.33 -9.40
C LYS A 57 11.87 1.51 -8.29
N ASN A 58 11.12 1.16 -7.26
CA ASN A 58 11.67 0.49 -6.09
C ASN A 58 11.93 -0.99 -6.39
N LYS A 59 13.19 -1.35 -6.47
CA LYS A 59 13.61 -2.72 -6.80
C LYS A 59 13.31 -3.73 -5.71
N ASP A 60 13.04 -3.25 -4.49
CA ASP A 60 12.71 -4.14 -3.37
C ASP A 60 11.24 -4.55 -3.37
N ILE A 61 10.40 -3.90 -4.18
CA ILE A 61 8.99 -4.25 -4.28
C ILE A 61 8.81 -5.35 -5.32
N ASP A 62 8.25 -6.47 -4.91
CA ASP A 62 7.98 -7.61 -5.78
C ASP A 62 6.61 -7.52 -6.45
N VAL A 63 5.62 -7.00 -5.72
CA VAL A 63 4.22 -6.97 -6.19
C VAL A 63 3.59 -5.61 -5.85
N VAL A 64 2.89 -5.05 -6.81
CA VAL A 64 2.08 -3.85 -6.59
C VAL A 64 0.61 -4.21 -6.75
N CYS A 65 -0.16 -4.01 -5.69
CA CYS A 65 -1.60 -4.22 -5.72
C CYS A 65 -2.29 -2.90 -6.02
N ILE A 66 -3.01 -2.83 -7.11
CA ILE A 66 -3.72 -1.62 -7.51
C ILE A 66 -5.19 -1.80 -7.16
N CYS A 67 -5.66 -1.03 -6.19
CA CYS A 67 -7.01 -1.12 -5.64
C CYS A 67 -7.79 0.18 -5.84
N THR A 68 -7.46 0.91 -6.88
CA THR A 68 -8.16 2.16 -7.20
C THR A 68 -9.54 1.85 -7.77
N PRO A 69 -10.54 2.68 -7.49
CA PRO A 69 -11.86 2.49 -8.09
C PRO A 69 -11.79 2.71 -9.61
N ASN A 70 -12.66 2.03 -10.30
CA ASN A 70 -12.80 2.17 -11.75
C ASN A 70 -13.47 3.49 -12.11
#